data_b674138bf3340ac3ed1bba301ad176c1
#
_entry.id   b674138bf3340ac3ed1bba301ad176c1
#
_cell.length_a   1.000
_cell.length_b   1.000
_cell.length_c   1.000
_cell.angle_alpha   90.00
_cell.angle_beta   90.00
_cell.angle_gamma   90.00
#
_symmetry.space_group_name_H-M   'P 1'
#
loop_
_entity.id
_entity.type
_entity.pdbx_description
1 polymer ?
#
loop_
_entity_poly.entity_id
_entity_poly.type
_entity_poly.pdbx_seq_one_letter_code
_entity_poly.pdbx_strand_id
1 'polypeptide(L)' 'MLIGECTCPSLGVGYELAYAEAHGIPCHIFYDRTKTQLSAMLTGNPYFHIHPYDHESDIYPLLDTILQQ' A
#
# COMPACT_ATOMS: atom_id res chain seq x y z
N MET A 1 -9.78 -7.37 2.42
CA MET A 1 -8.48 -6.68 2.50
C MET A 1 -7.94 -6.45 1.11
N LEU A 2 -7.50 -5.23 0.83
CA LEU A 2 -6.87 -4.87 -0.44
C LEU A 2 -5.37 -4.70 -0.21
N ILE A 3 -4.56 -5.29 -1.08
CA ILE A 3 -3.10 -5.14 -1.06
C ILE A 3 -2.68 -4.47 -2.37
N GLY A 4 -2.04 -3.31 -2.27
CA GLY A 4 -1.61 -2.55 -3.44
C GLY A 4 -0.11 -2.33 -3.46
N GLU A 5 0.49 -2.41 -4.64
CA GLU A 5 1.88 -2.05 -4.87
C GLU A 5 1.91 -0.71 -5.61
N CYS A 6 2.45 0.32 -4.97
CA CYS A 6 2.34 1.70 -5.45
C CYS A 6 3.69 2.31 -5.84
N THR A 7 4.71 1.49 -6.14
CA THR A 7 6.01 1.99 -6.60
C THR A 7 5.84 2.79 -7.90
N CYS A 8 4.97 2.30 -8.80
CA CYS A 8 4.64 3.01 -10.03
C CYS A 8 3.21 3.54 -9.91
N PRO A 9 3.01 4.85 -9.68
CA PRO A 9 1.67 5.41 -9.54
C PRO A 9 0.82 5.16 -10.77
N SER A 10 -0.46 4.81 -10.55
CA SER A 10 -1.42 4.67 -11.64
C SER A 10 -2.80 5.13 -11.19
N LEU A 11 -3.60 5.60 -12.14
CA LEU A 11 -4.99 5.99 -11.86
C LEU A 11 -5.83 4.79 -11.43
N GLY A 12 -5.55 3.61 -12.00
CA GLY A 12 -6.28 2.39 -11.64
C GLY A 12 -6.11 2.02 -10.19
N VAL A 13 -4.85 2.02 -9.71
CA VAL A 13 -4.56 1.73 -8.30
C VAL A 13 -5.20 2.78 -7.39
N GLY A 14 -5.08 4.07 -7.74
CA GLY A 14 -5.69 5.15 -6.97
C GLY A 14 -7.19 5.01 -6.87
N TYR A 15 -7.85 4.65 -7.97
CA TYR A 15 -9.29 4.43 -8.00
C TYR A 15 -9.70 3.26 -7.09
N GLU A 16 -8.97 2.15 -7.16
CA GLU A 16 -9.27 0.97 -6.33
C GLU A 16 -9.10 1.28 -4.84
N LEU A 17 -8.07 2.04 -4.48
CA LEU A 17 -7.84 2.44 -3.08
C LEU A 17 -8.96 3.35 -2.58
N ALA A 18 -9.39 4.30 -3.39
CA ALA A 18 -10.49 5.19 -3.03
C ALA A 18 -11.80 4.42 -2.86
N TYR A 19 -12.07 3.46 -3.74
CA TYR A 19 -13.24 2.60 -3.64
C TYR A 19 -13.22 1.79 -2.34
N ALA A 20 -12.06 1.19 -2.03
CA ALA A 20 -11.92 0.39 -0.83
C ALA A 20 -12.11 1.23 0.43
N GLU A 21 -11.57 2.42 0.47
CA GLU A 21 -11.74 3.34 1.59
C GLU A 21 -13.22 3.68 1.79
N ALA A 22 -13.93 4.00 0.71
CA ALA A 22 -15.34 4.35 0.77
C ALA A 22 -16.22 3.20 1.27
N HIS A 23 -15.77 1.96 1.07
CA HIS A 23 -16.52 0.76 1.47
C HIS A 23 -16.00 0.10 2.76
N GLY A 24 -15.07 0.74 3.46
CA GLY A 24 -14.55 0.25 4.72
C GLY A 24 -13.65 -0.98 4.60
N ILE A 25 -13.06 -1.20 3.42
CA ILE A 25 -12.17 -2.33 3.17
C ILE A 25 -10.74 -1.97 3.61
N PRO A 26 -10.12 -2.72 4.54
CA PRO A 26 -8.74 -2.44 4.95
C PRO A 26 -7.76 -2.51 3.77
N CYS A 27 -6.88 -1.51 3.67
CA CYS A 27 -5.91 -1.40 2.59
C CYS A 27 -4.48 -1.42 3.13
N HIS A 28 -3.64 -2.29 2.55
CA HIS A 28 -2.21 -2.36 2.83
C HIS A 28 -1.47 -1.98 1.57
N ILE A 29 -0.60 -0.96 1.66
CA ILE A 29 0.11 -0.40 0.53
C ILE A 29 1.60 -0.67 0.67
N PHE A 30 2.18 -1.29 -0.35
CA PHE A 30 3.62 -1.55 -0.42
C PHE A 30 4.24 -0.62 -1.45
N TYR A 31 5.42 -0.09 -1.17
CA TYR A 31 6.17 0.66 -2.16
C TYR A 31 7.66 0.55 -1.92
N ASP A 32 8.43 0.58 -3.00
CA ASP A 32 9.88 0.55 -2.95
C ASP A 32 10.39 1.97 -2.73
N ARG A 33 10.80 2.27 -1.50
CA ARG A 33 11.22 3.62 -1.13
C ARG A 33 12.56 4.04 -1.76
N THR A 34 13.28 3.09 -2.37
CA THR A 34 14.51 3.40 -3.09
C THR A 34 14.24 3.92 -4.49
N LYS A 35 13.04 3.69 -5.03
CA LYS A 35 12.65 4.03 -6.40
C LYS A 35 11.68 5.18 -6.50
N THR A 36 10.88 5.41 -5.47
CA THR A 36 9.84 6.43 -5.52
C THR A 36 9.53 7.00 -4.16
N GLN A 37 8.96 8.19 -4.17
CA GLN A 37 8.35 8.80 -2.99
C GLN A 37 6.84 8.68 -3.14
N LEU A 38 6.20 8.10 -2.13
CA LEU A 38 4.76 7.86 -2.18
C LEU A 38 3.99 9.18 -2.16
N SER A 39 2.86 9.22 -2.87
CA SER A 39 2.00 10.40 -2.92
C SER A 39 1.57 10.83 -1.51
N ALA A 40 1.57 12.14 -1.24
CA ALA A 40 1.10 12.68 0.02
C ALA A 40 -0.38 12.36 0.29
N MET A 41 -1.17 12.13 -0.76
CA MET A 41 -2.57 11.71 -0.61
C MET A 41 -2.68 10.35 0.06
N LEU A 42 -1.67 9.49 -0.11
CA LEU A 42 -1.64 8.18 0.52
C LEU A 42 -0.96 8.25 1.89
N THR A 43 0.22 8.86 1.99
CA THR A 43 0.98 8.92 3.24
C THR A 43 0.28 9.77 4.30
N GLY A 44 -0.48 10.77 3.88
CA GLY A 44 -1.23 11.64 4.79
C GLY A 44 -2.58 11.08 5.24
N ASN A 45 -2.98 9.93 4.71
CA ASN A 45 -4.28 9.33 5.05
C ASN A 45 -4.08 8.17 6.03
N PRO A 46 -4.51 8.31 7.31
CA PRO A 46 -4.29 7.27 8.32
C PRO A 46 -5.11 6.00 8.07
N TYR A 47 -6.05 6.03 7.14
CA TYR A 47 -6.82 4.83 6.77
C TYR A 47 -5.94 3.75 6.14
N PHE A 48 -4.92 4.15 5.37
CA PHE A 48 -4.06 3.21 4.68
C PHE A 48 -2.91 2.75 5.56
N HIS A 49 -2.62 1.45 5.53
CA HIS A 49 -1.46 0.87 6.18
C HIS A 49 -0.30 0.87 5.19
N ILE A 50 0.69 1.74 5.41
CA ILE A 50 1.79 1.96 4.48
C ILE A 50 2.98 1.09 4.90
N HIS A 51 3.51 0.30 3.95
CA HIS A 51 4.62 -0.62 4.17
C HIS A 51 5.75 -0.31 3.19
N PRO A 52 6.71 0.56 3.55
CA PRO A 52 7.87 0.79 2.69
C PRO A 52 8.82 -0.41 2.73
N TYR A 53 9.48 -0.69 1.62
CA TYR A 53 10.49 -1.74 1.56
C TYR A 53 11.69 -1.27 0.74
N ASP A 54 12.87 -1.86 1.01
CA ASP A 54 14.11 -1.56 0.29
C ASP A 54 14.42 -2.61 -0.76
N HIS A 55 14.08 -3.87 -0.47
CA HIS A 55 14.32 -5.01 -1.35
C HIS A 55 13.01 -5.78 -1.53
N GLU A 56 12.80 -6.30 -2.73
CA GLU A 56 11.60 -7.06 -3.05
C GLU A 56 11.36 -8.21 -2.09
N SER A 57 12.44 -8.85 -1.62
CA SER A 57 12.35 -9.95 -0.64
C SER A 57 11.77 -9.52 0.71
N ASP A 58 11.77 -8.22 1.02
CA ASP A 58 11.20 -7.72 2.28
C ASP A 58 9.68 -7.81 2.32
N ILE A 59 9.04 -7.96 1.15
CA ILE A 59 7.59 -8.04 1.04
C ILE A 59 7.05 -9.31 1.71
N TYR A 60 7.77 -10.43 1.62
CA TYR A 60 7.29 -11.71 2.13
C TYR A 60 7.06 -11.73 3.64
N PRO A 61 8.03 -11.27 4.48
CA PRO A 61 7.75 -11.20 5.92
C PRO A 61 6.64 -10.20 6.27
N LEU A 62 6.52 -9.10 5.53
CA LEU A 62 5.45 -8.13 5.75
C LEU A 62 4.08 -8.75 5.45
N LEU A 63 3.97 -9.49 4.35
CA LEU A 63 2.73 -10.19 4.00
C LEU A 63 2.37 -11.24 5.06
N ASP A 64 3.34 -11.99 5.55
CA ASP A 64 3.11 -12.99 6.60
C ASP A 64 2.52 -12.33 7.84
N THR A 65 3.07 -11.19 8.25
CA THR A 65 2.57 -10.44 9.41
C THR A 65 1.12 -9.99 9.20
N ILE A 66 0.81 -9.50 8.01
CA ILE A 66 -0.54 -9.03 7.67
C ILE A 66 -1.54 -10.19 7.67
N LEU A 67 -1.15 -11.33 7.09
CA LEU A 67 -2.04 -12.48 6.95
C LEU A 67 -2.30 -13.19 8.28
N GLN A 68 -1.45 -12.97 9.28
CA GLN A 68 -1.61 -13.56 10.61
C GLN A 68 -2.50 -12.74 11.55
N GLN A 69 -2.93 -11.56 11.10
CA GLN A 69 -3.81 -10.69 11.90
C GLN A 69 -5.25 -11.16 11.92
#